data_bfdaa0f1d05a5dd34a99ac7c3825e830
#
_entry.id   bfdaa0f1d05a5dd34a99ac7c3825e830
#
_cell.length_a   1.000
_cell.length_b   1.000
_cell.length_c   1.000
_cell.angle_alpha   90.00
_cell.angle_beta   90.00
_cell.angle_gamma   90.00
#
_symmetry.space_group_name_H-M   'P 1'
#
loop_
_entity.id
_entity.type
_entity.pdbx_description
1 polymer ?
#
loop_
_entity_poly.entity_id
_entity_poly.type
_entity_poly.pdbx_seq_one_letter_code
_entity_poly.pdbx_strand_id
1 'polypeptide(L)'
;MNIDLTAEELAFRDEVRQFLATSFPDDIRRKRAGGIALTREDMIRWQKILNDKGWFAVNWPVEYGGTGWTAVQKYLFGIEMAAIDAPPIVAFGVKMVGPIIYTYGNEEQKQRFLPDILSSDAWWCQGYSEPGSGSDLASLKTRADLDGDHYVVNGTKTWTTLGQYADWIFCLVRTSSDVARRQEGISFLLIDMSTPGVSVRPIITIEGDHEVNEVHFEDVRVPVANLVGEEGKGWTYGKVLLQHERTNIAGVPVSQYRLERLREKTKQRIHGGRPLAENRNFMRKIAALEVELKALEFTELRTLASVKVGKAPGPESSLLKIRGTEVQPVSY
;
A
#
# COMPACT_ATOMS: atom_id res chain seq x y z
N MET A 1 -24.15 2.72 -18.68
CA MET A 1 -23.67 2.27 -17.36
C MET A 1 -24.59 2.93 -16.35
N ASN A 2 -25.37 2.17 -15.58
CA ASN A 2 -26.13 2.73 -14.44
C ASN A 2 -25.15 2.96 -13.31
N ILE A 3 -25.07 4.19 -12.81
CA ILE A 3 -24.21 4.61 -11.70
C ILE A 3 -25.00 4.76 -10.39
N ASP A 4 -26.31 4.52 -10.42
CA ASP A 4 -27.14 4.57 -9.22
C ASP A 4 -26.84 3.35 -8.33
N LEU A 5 -26.68 3.61 -7.06
CA LEU A 5 -26.48 2.55 -6.07
C LEU A 5 -27.79 1.81 -5.82
N THR A 6 -27.72 0.51 -5.68
CA THR A 6 -28.84 -0.31 -5.24
C THR A 6 -29.20 -0.05 -3.77
N ALA A 7 -30.36 -0.49 -3.35
CA ALA A 7 -30.77 -0.39 -1.93
C ALA A 7 -29.77 -1.12 -0.98
N GLU A 8 -29.22 -2.26 -1.41
CA GLU A 8 -28.22 -3.02 -0.66
C GLU A 8 -26.89 -2.25 -0.56
N GLU A 9 -26.45 -1.62 -1.65
CA GLU A 9 -25.22 -0.82 -1.67
C GLU A 9 -25.37 0.46 -0.83
N LEU A 10 -26.56 1.07 -0.82
CA LEU A 10 -26.89 2.20 0.06
C LEU A 10 -26.85 1.78 1.52
N ALA A 11 -27.47 0.65 1.88
CA ALA A 11 -27.47 0.12 3.24
C ALA A 11 -26.03 -0.21 3.70
N PHE A 12 -25.22 -0.82 2.83
CA PHE A 12 -23.80 -1.08 3.12
C PHE A 12 -23.02 0.22 3.36
N ARG A 13 -23.22 1.23 2.52
CA ARG A 13 -22.58 2.54 2.72
C ARG A 13 -22.93 3.16 4.06
N ASP A 14 -24.20 3.06 4.45
CA ASP A 14 -24.67 3.61 5.72
C ASP A 14 -24.11 2.83 6.91
N GLU A 15 -23.95 1.49 6.80
CA GLU A 15 -23.23 0.67 7.80
C GLU A 15 -21.78 1.13 7.95
N VAL A 16 -21.06 1.36 6.84
CA VAL A 16 -19.68 1.87 6.86
C VAL A 16 -19.62 3.22 7.56
N ARG A 17 -20.50 4.15 7.23
CA ARG A 17 -20.58 5.47 7.87
C ARG A 17 -20.81 5.37 9.37
N GLN A 18 -21.74 4.55 9.80
CA GLN A 18 -22.02 4.32 11.21
C GLN A 18 -20.81 3.78 11.94
N PHE A 19 -20.16 2.75 11.40
CA PHE A 19 -18.95 2.19 11.97
C PHE A 19 -17.83 3.25 12.10
N LEU A 20 -17.57 4.00 11.05
CA LEU A 20 -16.54 5.04 11.06
C LEU A 20 -16.85 6.17 12.05
N ALA A 21 -18.13 6.53 12.19
CA ALA A 21 -18.55 7.57 13.14
C ALA A 21 -18.34 7.15 14.60
N THR A 22 -18.51 5.86 14.90
CA THR A 22 -18.45 5.34 16.29
C THR A 22 -17.08 4.78 16.67
N SER A 23 -16.29 4.29 15.72
CA SER A 23 -15.07 3.51 15.99
C SER A 23 -13.78 4.23 15.61
N PHE A 24 -13.85 5.29 14.80
CA PHE A 24 -12.64 6.04 14.43
C PHE A 24 -12.17 6.90 15.62
N PRO A 25 -10.93 6.69 16.15
CA PRO A 25 -10.47 7.35 17.35
C PRO A 25 -10.36 8.86 17.22
N ASP A 26 -10.92 9.61 18.17
CA ASP A 26 -10.96 11.07 18.13
C ASP A 26 -9.58 11.74 18.21
N ASP A 27 -8.63 11.12 18.89
CA ASP A 27 -7.26 11.62 18.96
C ASP A 27 -6.53 11.49 17.63
N ILE A 28 -6.73 10.38 16.90
CA ILE A 28 -6.22 10.20 15.53
C ILE A 28 -6.89 11.21 14.59
N ARG A 29 -8.20 11.40 14.71
CA ARG A 29 -8.94 12.41 13.94
C ARG A 29 -8.38 13.81 14.14
N ARG A 30 -8.10 14.20 15.40
CA ARG A 30 -7.49 15.51 15.71
C ARG A 30 -6.08 15.66 15.14
N LYS A 31 -5.23 14.60 15.23
CA LYS A 31 -3.89 14.60 14.62
C LYS A 31 -3.97 14.82 13.12
N ARG A 32 -4.83 14.08 12.44
CA ARG A 32 -5.04 14.21 10.98
C ARG A 32 -5.52 15.61 10.59
N ALA A 33 -6.52 16.12 11.27
CA ALA A 33 -7.05 17.48 11.02
C ALA A 33 -5.99 18.56 11.23
N GLY A 34 -5.09 18.38 12.21
CA GLY A 34 -3.99 19.29 12.54
C GLY A 34 -2.73 19.13 11.67
N GLY A 35 -2.69 18.14 10.76
CA GLY A 35 -1.49 17.83 9.98
C GLY A 35 -0.35 17.25 10.84
N ILE A 36 -0.67 16.64 11.99
CA ILE A 36 0.31 16.01 12.88
C ILE A 36 0.58 14.58 12.37
N ALA A 37 1.85 14.23 12.24
CA ALA A 37 2.27 12.89 11.84
C ALA A 37 1.74 11.85 12.83
N LEU A 38 1.27 10.72 12.30
CA LEU A 38 0.83 9.58 13.09
C LEU A 38 2.03 8.73 13.51
N THR A 39 1.97 8.21 14.72
CA THR A 39 2.96 7.25 15.21
C THR A 39 2.66 5.84 14.70
N ARG A 40 3.63 4.91 14.86
CA ARG A 40 3.42 3.48 14.60
C ARG A 40 2.21 2.94 15.37
N GLU A 41 2.09 3.32 16.64
CA GLU A 41 1.02 2.89 17.54
C GLU A 41 -0.36 3.40 17.10
N ASP A 42 -0.46 4.64 16.60
CA ASP A 42 -1.70 5.17 16.03
C ASP A 42 -2.16 4.35 14.83
N MET A 43 -1.24 4.01 13.94
CA MET A 43 -1.53 3.22 12.74
C MET A 43 -1.93 1.79 13.09
N ILE A 44 -1.21 1.12 13.98
CA ILE A 44 -1.54 -0.23 14.47
C ILE A 44 -2.92 -0.24 15.14
N ARG A 45 -3.19 0.71 16.02
CA ARG A 45 -4.49 0.80 16.72
C ARG A 45 -5.65 0.92 15.75
N TRP A 46 -5.51 1.75 14.72
CA TRP A 46 -6.53 1.87 13.68
C TRP A 46 -6.70 0.57 12.89
N GLN A 47 -5.63 -0.07 12.50
CA GLN A 47 -5.66 -1.34 11.77
C GLN A 47 -6.30 -2.45 12.60
N LYS A 48 -6.02 -2.52 13.90
CA LYS A 48 -6.67 -3.48 14.83
C LYS A 48 -8.18 -3.25 14.92
N ILE A 49 -8.64 -2.00 15.01
CA ILE A 49 -10.07 -1.67 15.00
C ILE A 49 -10.75 -2.15 13.70
N LEU A 50 -10.09 -1.98 12.56
CA LEU A 50 -10.58 -2.52 11.29
C LEU A 50 -10.58 -4.04 11.26
N ASN A 51 -9.56 -4.69 11.82
CA ASN A 51 -9.48 -6.14 11.90
C ASN A 51 -10.55 -6.73 12.81
N ASP A 52 -10.82 -6.14 13.97
CA ASP A 52 -11.87 -6.55 14.91
C ASP A 52 -13.26 -6.49 14.26
N LYS A 53 -13.49 -5.54 13.35
CA LYS A 53 -14.71 -5.47 12.51
C LYS A 53 -14.67 -6.47 11.34
N GLY A 54 -13.54 -7.12 11.07
CA GLY A 54 -13.34 -7.98 9.89
C GLY A 54 -13.15 -7.19 8.58
N TRP A 55 -12.76 -5.92 8.64
CA TRP A 55 -12.68 -4.99 7.51
C TRP A 55 -11.26 -4.54 7.17
N PHE A 56 -10.24 -5.23 7.70
CA PHE A 56 -8.85 -4.88 7.44
C PHE A 56 -8.33 -5.45 6.11
N ALA A 57 -8.54 -6.74 5.88
CA ALA A 57 -8.03 -7.46 4.70
C ALA A 57 -9.09 -7.57 3.59
N VAL A 58 -9.72 -6.46 3.21
CA VAL A 58 -10.90 -6.43 2.31
C VAL A 58 -10.68 -7.12 0.95
N ASN A 59 -9.45 -7.30 0.53
CA ASN A 59 -9.11 -7.91 -0.76
C ASN A 59 -8.65 -9.37 -0.65
N TRP A 60 -8.52 -9.92 0.55
CA TRP A 60 -8.10 -11.29 0.73
C TRP A 60 -9.25 -12.27 0.43
N PRO A 61 -8.94 -13.52 0.08
CA PRO A 61 -9.91 -14.61 0.09
C PRO A 61 -10.56 -14.76 1.48
N VAL A 62 -11.82 -15.16 1.50
CA VAL A 62 -12.61 -15.27 2.75
C VAL A 62 -11.95 -16.26 3.73
N GLU A 63 -11.41 -17.36 3.22
CA GLU A 63 -10.69 -18.38 3.99
C GLU A 63 -9.45 -17.87 4.71
N TYR A 64 -8.90 -16.73 4.30
CA TYR A 64 -7.77 -16.05 4.95
C TYR A 64 -8.17 -14.75 5.66
N GLY A 65 -9.46 -14.54 5.95
CA GLY A 65 -9.94 -13.36 6.69
C GLY A 65 -10.36 -12.18 5.82
N GLY A 66 -10.56 -12.40 4.52
CA GLY A 66 -11.11 -11.40 3.62
C GLY A 66 -12.62 -11.24 3.75
N THR A 67 -13.16 -10.14 3.24
CA THR A 67 -14.57 -9.76 3.41
C THR A 67 -15.53 -10.41 2.42
N GLY A 68 -15.04 -10.92 1.30
CA GLY A 68 -15.90 -11.37 0.19
C GLY A 68 -16.68 -10.24 -0.52
N TRP A 69 -16.39 -8.99 -0.22
CA TRP A 69 -17.10 -7.83 -0.78
C TRP A 69 -17.00 -7.72 -2.28
N THR A 70 -18.07 -7.22 -2.89
CA THR A 70 -18.10 -6.82 -4.29
C THR A 70 -17.14 -5.65 -4.56
N ALA A 71 -16.79 -5.43 -5.81
CA ALA A 71 -15.96 -4.28 -6.20
C ALA A 71 -16.60 -2.94 -5.81
N VAL A 72 -17.93 -2.83 -5.89
CA VAL A 72 -18.68 -1.63 -5.49
C VAL A 72 -18.59 -1.41 -3.97
N GLN A 73 -18.75 -2.46 -3.18
CA GLN A 73 -18.61 -2.34 -1.71
C GLN A 73 -17.20 -1.90 -1.31
N LYS A 74 -16.16 -2.47 -1.93
CA LYS A 74 -14.77 -2.05 -1.70
C LYS A 74 -14.54 -0.59 -2.09
N TYR A 75 -15.12 -0.16 -3.18
CA TYR A 75 -15.06 1.23 -3.64
C TYR A 75 -15.78 2.17 -2.65
N LEU A 76 -16.99 1.83 -2.22
CA LEU A 76 -17.75 2.61 -1.23
C LEU A 76 -17.00 2.70 0.11
N PHE A 77 -16.43 1.61 0.58
CA PHE A 77 -15.59 1.62 1.78
C PHE A 77 -14.40 2.58 1.64
N GLY A 78 -13.71 2.55 0.49
CA GLY A 78 -12.59 3.45 0.21
C GLY A 78 -13.00 4.93 0.21
N ILE A 79 -14.17 5.27 -0.36
CA ILE A 79 -14.72 6.63 -0.35
C ILE A 79 -15.02 7.10 1.08
N GLU A 80 -15.73 6.29 1.86
CA GLU A 80 -16.12 6.66 3.21
C GLU A 80 -14.91 6.78 4.15
N MET A 81 -13.89 5.93 3.98
CA MET A 81 -12.60 6.05 4.68
C MET A 81 -11.92 7.39 4.35
N ALA A 82 -11.88 7.75 3.07
CA ALA A 82 -11.28 9.02 2.65
C ALA A 82 -12.07 10.25 3.14
N ALA A 83 -13.41 10.17 3.15
CA ALA A 83 -14.28 11.26 3.58
C ALA A 83 -14.06 11.70 5.04
N ILE A 84 -13.59 10.81 5.89
CA ILE A 84 -13.24 11.13 7.29
C ILE A 84 -11.73 11.35 7.49
N ASP A 85 -10.95 11.38 6.42
CA ASP A 85 -9.48 11.45 6.45
C ASP A 85 -8.86 10.33 7.31
N ALA A 86 -9.41 9.11 7.21
CA ALA A 86 -8.87 7.96 7.93
C ALA A 86 -7.41 7.69 7.52
N PRO A 87 -6.56 7.23 8.45
CA PRO A 87 -5.19 6.84 8.11
C PRO A 87 -5.18 5.78 7.01
N PRO A 88 -4.25 5.86 6.06
CA PRO A 88 -4.08 4.79 5.09
C PRO A 88 -3.68 3.50 5.79
N ILE A 89 -4.22 2.38 5.32
CA ILE A 89 -3.77 1.05 5.75
C ILE A 89 -2.33 0.85 5.26
N VAL A 90 -1.41 0.48 6.17
CA VAL A 90 -0.02 0.17 5.83
C VAL A 90 0.00 -1.05 4.90
N ALA A 91 0.50 -0.85 3.70
CA ALA A 91 0.28 -1.79 2.60
C ALA A 91 1.13 -3.05 2.67
N PHE A 92 2.31 -2.99 3.28
CA PHE A 92 3.36 -4.00 3.14
C PHE A 92 2.93 -5.40 3.61
N GLY A 93 2.24 -5.50 4.74
CA GLY A 93 1.66 -6.75 5.22
C GLY A 93 0.46 -7.18 4.38
N VAL A 94 -0.65 -6.46 4.56
CA VAL A 94 -1.97 -6.90 4.09
C VAL A 94 -2.18 -6.78 2.58
N LYS A 95 -1.53 -5.83 1.90
CA LYS A 95 -1.73 -5.62 0.44
C LYS A 95 -0.61 -6.21 -0.41
N MET A 96 0.58 -6.46 0.15
CA MET A 96 1.77 -6.88 -0.58
C MET A 96 2.19 -8.31 -0.22
N VAL A 97 2.85 -8.53 0.93
CA VAL A 97 3.40 -9.85 1.25
C VAL A 97 2.33 -10.89 1.57
N GLY A 98 1.23 -10.51 2.23
CA GLY A 98 0.14 -11.43 2.54
C GLY A 98 -0.41 -12.16 1.30
N PRO A 99 -0.77 -11.45 0.21
CA PRO A 99 -1.12 -12.06 -1.07
C PRO A 99 -0.09 -13.04 -1.62
N ILE A 100 1.19 -12.77 -1.45
CA ILE A 100 2.25 -13.69 -1.89
C ILE A 100 2.30 -14.92 -1.01
N ILE A 101 2.17 -14.76 0.31
CA ILE A 101 2.19 -15.89 1.25
C ILE A 101 0.99 -16.82 1.04
N TYR A 102 -0.25 -16.29 0.94
CA TYR A 102 -1.40 -17.19 0.76
C TYR A 102 -1.45 -17.85 -0.62
N THR A 103 -0.80 -17.25 -1.64
CA THR A 103 -0.77 -17.81 -3.01
C THR A 103 0.37 -18.79 -3.22
N TYR A 104 1.55 -18.52 -2.71
CA TYR A 104 2.78 -19.26 -3.01
C TYR A 104 3.47 -19.88 -1.79
N GLY A 105 3.14 -19.42 -0.58
CA GLY A 105 3.68 -19.95 0.66
C GLY A 105 3.14 -21.35 0.96
N ASN A 106 3.90 -22.14 1.70
CA ASN A 106 3.46 -23.42 2.23
C ASN A 106 2.53 -23.21 3.45
N GLU A 107 1.91 -24.28 3.94
CA GLU A 107 0.94 -24.19 5.04
C GLU A 107 1.55 -23.67 6.35
N GLU A 108 2.81 -24.01 6.64
CA GLU A 108 3.51 -23.52 7.82
C GLU A 108 3.72 -22.01 7.75
N GLN A 109 4.10 -21.48 6.58
CA GLN A 109 4.23 -20.04 6.35
C GLN A 109 2.89 -19.32 6.48
N LYS A 110 1.83 -19.87 5.91
CA LYS A 110 0.48 -19.32 6.03
C LYS A 110 0.02 -19.24 7.48
N GLN A 111 0.17 -20.34 8.22
CA GLN A 111 -0.21 -20.41 9.64
C GLN A 111 0.63 -19.47 10.52
N ARG A 112 1.89 -19.29 10.18
CA ARG A 112 2.81 -18.43 10.95
C ARG A 112 2.60 -16.94 10.70
N PHE A 113 2.45 -16.52 9.45
CA PHE A 113 2.56 -15.10 9.08
C PHE A 113 1.21 -14.41 8.85
N LEU A 114 0.20 -15.11 8.30
CA LEU A 114 -1.06 -14.46 7.95
C LEU A 114 -1.84 -13.93 9.18
N PRO A 115 -1.90 -14.66 10.32
CA PRO A 115 -2.57 -14.13 11.51
C PRO A 115 -1.93 -12.85 12.05
N ASP A 116 -0.59 -12.79 12.11
CA ASP A 116 0.13 -11.64 12.62
C ASP A 116 0.03 -10.41 11.68
N ILE A 117 -0.11 -10.65 10.38
CA ILE A 117 -0.42 -9.59 9.40
C ILE A 117 -1.83 -9.03 9.65
N LEU A 118 -2.83 -9.90 9.85
CA LEU A 118 -4.22 -9.49 10.09
C LEU A 118 -4.38 -8.72 11.40
N SER A 119 -3.76 -9.22 12.48
CA SER A 119 -3.79 -8.56 13.78
C SER A 119 -2.93 -7.30 13.85
N SER A 120 -2.12 -7.04 12.81
CA SER A 120 -1.10 -5.97 12.80
C SER A 120 -0.08 -6.08 13.94
N ASP A 121 0.17 -7.30 14.44
CA ASP A 121 1.20 -7.57 15.43
C ASP A 121 2.59 -7.64 14.78
N ALA A 122 2.66 -7.99 13.50
CA ALA A 122 3.88 -7.94 12.71
C ALA A 122 3.83 -6.78 11.70
N TRP A 123 4.80 -5.88 11.79
CA TRP A 123 4.98 -4.80 10.80
C TRP A 123 5.96 -5.23 9.71
N TRP A 124 5.57 -5.07 8.46
CA TRP A 124 6.35 -5.47 7.31
C TRP A 124 6.91 -4.29 6.53
N CYS A 125 8.06 -4.49 5.88
CA CYS A 125 8.60 -3.57 4.88
C CYS A 125 9.10 -4.33 3.64
N GLN A 126 9.39 -3.58 2.57
CA GLN A 126 9.78 -4.12 1.27
C GLN A 126 11.25 -3.90 0.98
N GLY A 127 11.99 -4.96 0.67
CA GLY A 127 13.39 -4.96 0.27
C GLY A 127 13.57 -5.31 -1.20
N TYR A 128 13.26 -4.37 -2.11
CA TYR A 128 13.41 -4.59 -3.55
C TYR A 128 14.60 -3.79 -4.10
N SER A 129 14.48 -2.48 -4.17
CA SER A 129 15.48 -1.59 -4.74
C SER A 129 16.82 -1.65 -4.00
N GLU A 130 17.90 -1.46 -4.73
CA GLU A 130 19.27 -1.34 -4.22
C GLU A 130 19.90 -0.03 -4.74
N PRO A 131 20.99 0.47 -4.15
CA PRO A 131 21.65 1.68 -4.63
C PRO A 131 21.99 1.64 -6.12
N GLY A 132 22.29 0.46 -6.68
CA GLY A 132 22.57 0.25 -8.10
C GLY A 132 21.46 -0.39 -8.92
N SER A 133 20.28 -0.68 -8.34
CA SER A 133 19.22 -1.46 -8.99
C SER A 133 17.83 -0.96 -8.58
N GLY A 134 17.34 0.05 -9.29
CA GLY A 134 15.97 0.58 -9.16
C GLY A 134 15.09 0.12 -10.32
N SER A 135 15.05 0.89 -11.42
CA SER A 135 14.25 0.53 -12.60
C SER A 135 14.71 -0.77 -13.26
N ASP A 136 16.02 -1.03 -13.30
CA ASP A 136 16.57 -2.36 -13.66
C ASP A 136 16.69 -3.25 -12.41
N LEU A 137 15.54 -3.57 -11.80
CA LEU A 137 15.51 -4.40 -10.60
C LEU A 137 16.10 -5.80 -10.81
N ALA A 138 16.07 -6.32 -12.03
CA ALA A 138 16.67 -7.62 -12.37
C ALA A 138 18.19 -7.66 -12.17
N SER A 139 18.85 -6.50 -12.06
CA SER A 139 20.28 -6.37 -11.78
C SER A 139 20.63 -6.38 -10.29
N LEU A 140 19.68 -6.63 -9.40
CA LEU A 140 19.91 -6.69 -7.96
C LEU A 140 21.07 -7.64 -7.59
N LYS A 141 21.82 -7.25 -6.55
CA LYS A 141 23.07 -7.91 -6.13
C LYS A 141 23.04 -8.45 -4.71
N THR A 142 22.04 -8.12 -3.89
CA THR A 142 21.88 -8.71 -2.56
C THR A 142 21.84 -10.22 -2.70
N ARG A 143 22.89 -10.90 -2.22
CA ARG A 143 23.05 -12.35 -2.32
C ARG A 143 22.38 -13.05 -1.17
N ALA A 144 21.96 -14.29 -1.41
CA ALA A 144 21.53 -15.24 -0.40
C ALA A 144 22.16 -16.60 -0.77
N ASP A 145 23.31 -16.87 -0.19
CA ASP A 145 24.08 -18.11 -0.46
C ASP A 145 23.61 -19.19 0.51
N LEU A 146 23.28 -20.38 0.00
CA LEU A 146 22.81 -21.51 0.83
C LEU A 146 23.97 -22.07 1.67
N ASP A 147 23.78 -22.16 2.98
CA ASP A 147 24.70 -22.76 3.95
C ASP A 147 23.91 -23.68 4.91
N GLY A 148 23.88 -24.96 4.60
CA GLY A 148 23.12 -25.95 5.36
C GLY A 148 21.61 -25.70 5.28
N ASP A 149 20.98 -25.39 6.40
CA ASP A 149 19.55 -25.11 6.54
C ASP A 149 19.23 -23.60 6.57
N HIS A 150 20.20 -22.74 6.22
CA HIS A 150 20.05 -21.28 6.17
C HIS A 150 20.58 -20.70 4.86
N TYR A 151 20.03 -19.58 4.48
CA TYR A 151 20.65 -18.64 3.53
C TYR A 151 21.48 -17.63 4.31
N VAL A 152 22.70 -17.35 3.86
CA VAL A 152 23.55 -16.24 4.35
C VAL A 152 23.35 -15.07 3.41
N VAL A 153 22.71 -14.01 3.93
CA VAL A 153 22.30 -12.85 3.14
C VAL A 153 23.30 -11.71 3.32
N ASN A 154 23.80 -11.18 2.19
CA ASN A 154 24.71 -10.06 2.13
C ASN A 154 24.27 -9.06 1.07
N GLY A 155 24.19 -7.77 1.43
CA GLY A 155 23.84 -6.70 0.50
C GLY A 155 23.16 -5.52 1.16
N THR A 156 22.58 -4.64 0.33
CA THR A 156 21.92 -3.41 0.80
C THR A 156 20.67 -3.16 0.00
N LYS A 157 19.55 -2.93 0.69
CA LYS A 157 18.30 -2.43 0.13
C LYS A 157 18.16 -0.95 0.41
N THR A 158 17.57 -0.21 -0.52
CA THR A 158 17.38 1.24 -0.38
C THR A 158 15.94 1.64 -0.66
N TRP A 159 15.56 2.84 -0.21
CA TRP A 159 14.20 3.37 -0.30
C TRP A 159 13.15 2.49 0.41
N THR A 160 13.58 1.80 1.48
CA THR A 160 12.70 0.94 2.26
C THR A 160 11.80 1.78 3.15
N THR A 161 10.56 2.00 2.70
CA THR A 161 9.57 2.81 3.41
C THR A 161 9.19 2.15 4.74
N LEU A 162 9.21 2.95 5.82
CA LEU A 162 8.89 2.55 7.19
C LEU A 162 9.70 1.36 7.72
N GLY A 163 10.88 1.11 7.13
CA GLY A 163 11.78 0.03 7.56
C GLY A 163 12.25 0.15 9.02
N GLN A 164 12.29 1.39 9.57
CA GLN A 164 12.62 1.64 10.97
C GLN A 164 11.60 1.08 11.97
N TYR A 165 10.41 0.73 11.51
CA TYR A 165 9.33 0.17 12.33
C TYR A 165 9.09 -1.32 12.08
N ALA A 166 9.77 -1.89 11.06
CA ALA A 166 9.45 -3.22 10.58
C ALA A 166 10.02 -4.32 11.48
N ASP A 167 9.18 -5.32 11.76
CA ASP A 167 9.56 -6.57 12.39
C ASP A 167 10.07 -7.56 11.32
N TRP A 168 9.55 -7.46 10.09
CA TRP A 168 9.87 -8.33 8.96
C TRP A 168 10.10 -7.54 7.68
N ILE A 169 11.04 -8.03 6.85
CA ILE A 169 11.24 -7.53 5.49
C ILE A 169 11.08 -8.67 4.48
N PHE A 170 10.26 -8.44 3.44
CA PHE A 170 10.23 -9.34 2.30
C PHE A 170 11.16 -8.84 1.21
N CYS A 171 12.12 -9.69 0.85
CA CYS A 171 13.22 -9.31 -0.05
C CYS A 171 13.21 -10.11 -1.35
N LEU A 172 13.53 -9.43 -2.46
CA LEU A 172 14.09 -10.08 -3.62
C LEU A 172 15.60 -10.20 -3.44
N VAL A 173 16.10 -11.41 -3.48
CA VAL A 173 17.53 -11.74 -3.28
C VAL A 173 18.04 -12.59 -4.42
N ARG A 174 19.35 -12.56 -4.65
CA ARG A 174 20.00 -13.40 -5.66
C ARG A 174 20.51 -14.68 -5.02
N THR A 175 19.88 -15.79 -5.37
CA THR A 175 20.29 -17.14 -4.93
C THR A 175 21.16 -17.86 -5.98
N SER A 176 21.08 -17.44 -7.26
CA SER A 176 21.96 -17.96 -8.31
C SER A 176 22.36 -16.88 -9.32
N SER A 177 23.60 -16.95 -9.80
CA SER A 177 24.11 -16.15 -10.91
C SER A 177 24.39 -16.99 -12.17
N ASP A 178 24.38 -18.31 -12.05
CA ASP A 178 24.54 -19.26 -13.14
C ASP A 178 23.17 -19.63 -13.74
N VAL A 179 22.60 -18.65 -14.45
CA VAL A 179 21.25 -18.76 -15.04
C VAL A 179 21.23 -18.12 -16.43
N ALA A 180 20.35 -18.61 -17.30
CA ALA A 180 20.21 -18.07 -18.65
C ALA A 180 19.67 -16.62 -18.66
N ARG A 181 18.81 -16.29 -17.71
CA ARG A 181 18.23 -14.96 -17.56
C ARG A 181 18.41 -14.47 -16.12
N ARG A 182 18.82 -13.22 -15.92
CA ARG A 182 19.04 -12.63 -14.58
C ARG A 182 17.86 -12.83 -13.62
N GLN A 183 16.64 -12.81 -14.14
CA GLN A 183 15.40 -12.97 -13.37
C GLN A 183 15.27 -14.38 -12.75
N GLU A 184 15.83 -15.40 -13.38
CA GLU A 184 15.72 -16.81 -12.94
C GLU A 184 16.60 -17.13 -11.71
N GLY A 185 17.56 -16.25 -11.39
CA GLY A 185 18.38 -16.36 -10.18
C GLY A 185 17.86 -15.54 -9.00
N ILE A 186 16.63 -15.03 -9.08
CA ILE A 186 16.03 -14.20 -8.03
C ILE A 186 15.00 -15.01 -7.25
N SER A 187 15.13 -14.99 -5.91
CA SER A 187 14.24 -15.65 -4.98
C SER A 187 13.53 -14.64 -4.06
N PHE A 188 12.44 -15.08 -3.43
CA PHE A 188 11.64 -14.26 -2.52
C PHE A 188 11.82 -14.76 -1.09
N LEU A 189 12.46 -13.97 -0.24
CA LEU A 189 12.88 -14.37 1.10
C LEU A 189 12.24 -13.48 2.17
N LEU A 190 11.75 -14.08 3.26
CA LEU A 190 11.21 -13.38 4.43
C LEU A 190 12.32 -13.32 5.49
N ILE A 191 12.73 -12.10 5.88
CA ILE A 191 13.83 -11.89 6.80
C ILE A 191 13.31 -11.19 8.05
N ASP A 192 13.61 -11.76 9.22
CA ASP A 192 13.35 -11.12 10.51
C ASP A 192 14.34 -9.96 10.71
N MET A 193 13.81 -8.76 10.93
CA MET A 193 14.61 -7.54 11.06
C MET A 193 15.43 -7.50 12.36
N SER A 194 15.12 -8.38 13.34
CA SER A 194 15.90 -8.54 14.57
C SER A 194 17.11 -9.46 14.42
N THR A 195 17.26 -10.14 13.25
CA THR A 195 18.37 -11.07 13.02
C THR A 195 19.72 -10.34 13.09
N PRO A 196 20.72 -10.89 13.81
CA PRO A 196 22.06 -10.32 13.84
C PRO A 196 22.61 -10.08 12.43
N GLY A 197 23.23 -8.92 12.20
CA GLY A 197 23.74 -8.49 10.89
C GLY A 197 22.77 -7.63 10.09
N VAL A 198 21.50 -7.49 10.52
CA VAL A 198 20.56 -6.51 9.93
C VAL A 198 20.78 -5.16 10.58
N SER A 199 20.93 -4.11 9.77
CA SER A 199 20.97 -2.74 10.27
C SER A 199 20.16 -1.81 9.36
N VAL A 200 19.47 -0.84 9.98
CA VAL A 200 18.60 0.13 9.30
C VAL A 200 19.20 1.52 9.44
N ARG A 201 19.37 2.24 8.33
CA ARG A 201 19.88 3.60 8.31
C ARG A 201 18.84 4.54 7.70
N PRO A 202 18.59 5.71 8.33
CA PRO A 202 17.62 6.66 7.81
C PRO A 202 18.12 7.32 6.52
N ILE A 203 17.18 7.54 5.59
CA ILE A 203 17.34 8.48 4.47
C ILE A 203 16.43 9.65 4.80
N ILE A 204 17.02 10.82 5.04
CA ILE A 204 16.25 12.04 5.30
C ILE A 204 15.83 12.64 3.96
N THR A 205 14.52 12.80 3.77
CA THR A 205 13.94 13.35 2.54
C THR A 205 14.12 14.86 2.44
N ILE A 206 13.82 15.45 1.29
CA ILE A 206 13.88 16.90 1.09
C ILE A 206 12.93 17.68 2.02
N GLU A 207 11.87 17.02 2.50
CA GLU A 207 10.91 17.58 3.47
C GLU A 207 11.45 17.58 4.90
N GLY A 208 12.60 16.91 5.14
CA GLY A 208 13.21 16.76 6.46
C GLY A 208 12.69 15.53 7.23
N ASP A 209 11.82 14.73 6.62
CA ASP A 209 11.20 13.57 7.26
C ASP A 209 12.03 12.30 7.11
N HIS A 210 11.84 11.39 8.07
CA HIS A 210 12.41 10.04 8.08
C HIS A 210 11.31 9.01 7.78
N GLU A 211 11.04 8.80 6.50
CA GLU A 211 10.07 7.79 6.05
C GLU A 211 10.76 6.59 5.40
N VAL A 212 11.87 6.81 4.71
CA VAL A 212 12.58 5.80 3.93
C VAL A 212 13.95 5.49 4.50
N ASN A 213 14.45 4.29 4.22
CA ASN A 213 15.66 3.76 4.83
C ASN A 213 16.54 3.03 3.83
N GLU A 214 17.83 2.88 4.17
CA GLU A 214 18.66 1.79 3.73
C GLU A 214 18.62 0.66 4.75
N VAL A 215 18.53 -0.58 4.28
CA VAL A 215 18.63 -1.80 5.10
C VAL A 215 19.85 -2.57 4.63
N HIS A 216 20.80 -2.76 5.53
CA HIS A 216 22.04 -3.48 5.27
C HIS A 216 21.97 -4.88 5.86
N PHE A 217 22.47 -5.86 5.11
CA PHE A 217 22.61 -7.24 5.53
C PHE A 217 24.08 -7.62 5.48
N GLU A 218 24.61 -8.07 6.62
CA GLU A 218 25.99 -8.50 6.79
C GLU A 218 25.97 -9.88 7.45
N ASP A 219 26.24 -10.91 6.67
CA ASP A 219 26.20 -12.33 7.06
C ASP A 219 24.89 -12.74 7.79
N VAL A 220 23.77 -12.21 7.36
CA VAL A 220 22.46 -12.45 7.98
C VAL A 220 22.00 -13.88 7.69
N ARG A 221 21.83 -14.68 8.73
CA ARG A 221 21.39 -16.08 8.61
C ARG A 221 19.87 -16.18 8.62
N VAL A 222 19.30 -16.59 7.50
CA VAL A 222 17.85 -16.72 7.30
C VAL A 222 17.50 -18.17 7.06
N PRO A 223 16.60 -18.80 7.86
CA PRO A 223 16.19 -20.19 7.66
C PRO A 223 15.65 -20.44 6.26
N VAL A 224 15.98 -21.58 5.66
CA VAL A 224 15.43 -22.01 4.34
C VAL A 224 13.89 -22.03 4.37
N ALA A 225 13.29 -22.33 5.51
CA ALA A 225 11.83 -22.30 5.71
C ALA A 225 11.20 -20.91 5.44
N ASN A 226 11.98 -19.82 5.40
CA ASN A 226 11.52 -18.48 5.07
C ASN A 226 11.58 -18.15 3.57
N LEU A 227 12.02 -19.08 2.71
CA LEU A 227 11.90 -18.95 1.26
C LEU A 227 10.44 -19.17 0.86
N VAL A 228 9.83 -18.19 0.19
CA VAL A 228 8.46 -18.32 -0.29
C VAL A 228 8.45 -19.00 -1.65
N GLY A 229 7.67 -20.07 -1.77
CA GLY A 229 7.52 -20.85 -2.99
C GLY A 229 8.82 -21.55 -3.40
N GLU A 230 9.22 -21.41 -4.66
CA GLU A 230 10.37 -22.07 -5.26
C GLU A 230 11.55 -21.11 -5.41
N GLU A 231 12.77 -21.62 -5.22
CA GLU A 231 14.00 -20.88 -5.52
C GLU A 231 14.04 -20.48 -7.01
N GLY A 232 14.52 -19.28 -7.30
CA GLY A 232 14.56 -18.74 -8.66
C GLY A 232 13.23 -18.21 -9.21
N LYS A 233 12.12 -18.31 -8.44
CA LYS A 233 10.80 -17.80 -8.86
C LYS A 233 10.42 -16.44 -8.28
N GLY A 234 11.29 -15.83 -7.48
CA GLY A 234 11.05 -14.56 -6.81
C GLY A 234 10.67 -13.41 -7.76
N TRP A 235 11.22 -13.41 -8.98
CA TRP A 235 10.81 -12.43 -10.00
C TRP A 235 9.33 -12.52 -10.39
N THR A 236 8.81 -13.74 -10.50
CA THR A 236 7.39 -13.97 -10.79
C THR A 236 6.52 -13.49 -9.64
N TYR A 237 6.89 -13.82 -8.40
CA TYR A 237 6.18 -13.37 -7.20
C TYR A 237 6.20 -11.87 -7.05
N GLY A 238 7.36 -11.23 -7.27
CA GLY A 238 7.49 -9.78 -7.27
C GLY A 238 6.61 -9.09 -8.31
N LYS A 239 6.46 -9.65 -9.53
CA LYS A 239 5.53 -9.12 -10.53
C LYS A 239 4.07 -9.22 -10.10
N VAL A 240 3.67 -10.33 -9.51
CA VAL A 240 2.30 -10.52 -8.99
C VAL A 240 2.01 -9.52 -7.89
N LEU A 241 2.94 -9.33 -6.95
CA LEU A 241 2.83 -8.32 -5.89
C LEU A 241 2.60 -6.92 -6.46
N LEU A 242 3.42 -6.50 -7.42
CA LEU A 242 3.31 -5.18 -8.05
C LEU A 242 2.00 -5.01 -8.88
N GLN A 243 1.38 -6.09 -9.34
CA GLN A 243 0.05 -6.02 -9.98
C GLN A 243 -1.05 -5.70 -8.96
N HIS A 244 -1.00 -6.31 -7.77
CA HIS A 244 -1.93 -6.00 -6.68
C HIS A 244 -1.79 -4.57 -6.15
N GLU A 245 -0.57 -4.03 -6.13
CA GLU A 245 -0.32 -2.64 -5.73
C GLU A 245 -1.00 -1.62 -6.65
N ARG A 246 -1.02 -1.86 -7.95
CA ARG A 246 -1.48 -0.89 -8.97
C ARG A 246 -2.97 -0.59 -8.95
N THR A 247 -3.79 -1.42 -8.34
CA THR A 247 -5.26 -1.29 -8.39
C THR A 247 -5.82 -0.13 -7.54
N ASN A 248 -5.05 0.42 -6.59
CA ASN A 248 -5.49 1.49 -5.69
C ASN A 248 -4.61 2.75 -5.74
N ILE A 249 -3.72 2.84 -6.72
CA ILE A 249 -2.69 3.90 -6.78
C ILE A 249 -3.23 5.25 -7.23
N ALA A 250 -4.38 5.27 -7.91
CA ALA A 250 -4.97 6.51 -8.41
C ALA A 250 -5.37 7.49 -7.29
N GLY A 251 -5.70 6.97 -6.10
CA GLY A 251 -6.03 7.77 -4.92
C GLY A 251 -7.21 8.72 -5.12
N VAL A 252 -8.15 8.35 -6.02
CA VAL A 252 -9.30 9.19 -6.37
C VAL A 252 -10.08 9.65 -5.14
N PRO A 253 -10.50 8.76 -4.20
CA PRO A 253 -11.26 9.19 -3.03
C PRO A 253 -10.53 10.21 -2.16
N VAL A 254 -9.23 10.04 -1.97
CA VAL A 254 -8.39 10.96 -1.17
C VAL A 254 -8.29 12.31 -1.87
N SER A 255 -8.11 12.32 -3.20
CA SER A 255 -8.06 13.56 -3.99
C SER A 255 -9.39 14.30 -3.99
N GLN A 256 -10.52 13.57 -4.04
CA GLN A 256 -11.87 14.15 -3.90
C GLN A 256 -12.05 14.83 -2.54
N TYR A 257 -11.69 14.15 -1.46
CA TYR A 257 -11.76 14.71 -0.12
C TYR A 257 -10.88 15.98 0.02
N ARG A 258 -9.65 15.96 -0.49
CA ARG A 258 -8.75 17.12 -0.46
C ARG A 258 -9.33 18.30 -1.25
N LEU A 259 -9.91 18.04 -2.41
CA LEU A 259 -10.52 19.08 -3.24
C LEU A 259 -11.73 19.71 -2.55
N GLU A 260 -12.54 18.91 -1.85
CA GLU A 260 -13.65 19.42 -1.06
C GLU A 260 -13.15 20.28 0.12
N ARG A 261 -12.14 19.80 0.86
CA ARG A 261 -11.49 20.61 1.91
C ARG A 261 -10.90 21.92 1.36
N LEU A 262 -10.29 21.86 0.18
CA LEU A 262 -9.77 23.08 -0.46
C LEU A 262 -10.91 24.06 -0.75
N ARG A 263 -12.04 23.60 -1.26
CA ARG A 263 -13.24 24.44 -1.50
C ARG A 263 -13.72 25.12 -0.21
N GLU A 264 -13.83 24.38 0.89
CA GLU A 264 -14.25 24.95 2.17
C GLU A 264 -13.26 26.00 2.67
N LYS A 265 -11.94 25.74 2.55
CA LYS A 265 -10.91 26.70 2.90
C LYS A 265 -10.96 27.99 2.07
N THR A 266 -11.34 27.91 0.79
CA THR A 266 -11.44 29.12 -0.07
C THR A 266 -12.53 30.09 0.38
N LYS A 267 -13.58 29.59 1.04
CA LYS A 267 -14.65 30.43 1.61
C LYS A 267 -14.16 31.29 2.78
N GLN A 268 -13.17 30.80 3.51
CA GLN A 268 -12.62 31.44 4.71
C GLN A 268 -11.36 32.26 4.43
N ARG A 269 -10.60 31.90 3.38
CA ARG A 269 -9.33 32.56 3.04
C ARG A 269 -9.57 33.85 2.29
N ILE A 270 -9.12 34.96 2.88
CA ILE A 270 -9.23 36.31 2.28
C ILE A 270 -8.00 36.59 1.41
N HIS A 271 -8.21 37.01 0.18
CA HIS A 271 -7.19 37.49 -0.75
C HIS A 271 -7.68 38.77 -1.45
N GLY A 272 -6.91 39.85 -1.37
CA GLY A 272 -7.33 41.13 -1.94
C GLY A 272 -8.62 41.70 -1.33
N GLY A 273 -8.88 41.46 -0.03
CA GLY A 273 -10.07 41.89 0.68
C GLY A 273 -11.35 41.15 0.45
N ARG A 274 -11.30 39.99 -0.31
CA ARG A 274 -12.46 39.14 -0.61
C ARG A 274 -12.13 37.67 -0.38
N PRO A 275 -13.15 36.81 -0.10
CA PRO A 275 -12.96 35.39 -0.07
C PRO A 275 -12.33 34.84 -1.37
N LEU A 276 -11.38 33.93 -1.25
CA LEU A 276 -10.71 33.33 -2.42
C LEU A 276 -11.72 32.59 -3.31
N ALA A 277 -12.83 32.12 -2.75
CA ALA A 277 -13.95 31.53 -3.48
C ALA A 277 -14.59 32.50 -4.52
N GLU A 278 -14.41 33.83 -4.36
CA GLU A 278 -14.89 34.84 -5.33
C GLU A 278 -13.88 35.10 -6.46
N ASN A 279 -12.65 34.54 -6.36
CA ASN A 279 -11.65 34.69 -7.40
C ASN A 279 -11.92 33.71 -8.55
N ARG A 280 -12.46 34.26 -9.67
CA ARG A 280 -12.84 33.46 -10.84
C ARG A 280 -11.69 32.62 -11.41
N ASN A 281 -10.46 33.15 -11.43
CA ASN A 281 -9.31 32.42 -11.97
C ASN A 281 -8.91 31.24 -11.08
N PHE A 282 -9.01 31.42 -9.76
CA PHE A 282 -8.76 30.36 -8.82
C PHE A 282 -9.83 29.25 -8.90
N MET A 283 -11.11 29.66 -8.91
CA MET A 283 -12.23 28.69 -9.00
C MET A 283 -12.25 27.94 -10.35
N ARG A 284 -11.76 28.53 -11.44
CA ARG A 284 -11.57 27.81 -12.71
C ARG A 284 -10.52 26.70 -12.60
N LYS A 285 -9.43 26.90 -11.85
CA LYS A 285 -8.45 25.85 -11.62
C LYS A 285 -9.05 24.68 -10.82
N ILE A 286 -9.82 25.00 -9.78
CA ILE A 286 -10.56 23.98 -9.01
C ILE A 286 -11.51 23.21 -9.91
N ALA A 287 -12.30 23.89 -10.74
CA ALA A 287 -13.24 23.23 -11.66
C ALA A 287 -12.52 22.34 -12.71
N ALA A 288 -11.36 22.77 -13.20
CA ALA A 288 -10.56 21.95 -14.12
C ALA A 288 -10.09 20.66 -13.44
N LEU A 289 -9.59 20.76 -12.19
CA LEU A 289 -9.21 19.58 -11.40
C LEU A 289 -10.37 18.64 -11.13
N GLU A 290 -11.58 19.17 -10.88
CA GLU A 290 -12.78 18.33 -10.72
C GLU A 290 -13.11 17.53 -11.98
N VAL A 291 -13.01 18.15 -13.14
CA VAL A 291 -13.24 17.47 -14.41
C VAL A 291 -12.23 16.33 -14.61
N GLU A 292 -10.95 16.60 -14.36
CA GLU A 292 -9.90 15.57 -14.47
C GLU A 292 -10.12 14.44 -13.46
N LEU A 293 -10.44 14.79 -12.21
CA LEU A 293 -10.66 13.83 -11.14
C LEU A 293 -11.90 12.97 -11.41
N LYS A 294 -12.94 13.57 -11.98
CA LYS A 294 -14.15 12.83 -12.42
C LYS A 294 -13.86 11.86 -13.55
N ALA A 295 -13.07 12.27 -14.53
CA ALA A 295 -12.63 11.38 -15.61
C ALA A 295 -11.79 10.20 -15.08
N LEU A 296 -10.93 10.47 -14.10
CA LEU A 296 -10.11 9.44 -13.44
C LEU A 296 -10.98 8.46 -12.65
N GLU A 297 -11.96 8.95 -11.89
CA GLU A 297 -12.95 8.14 -11.17
C GLU A 297 -13.69 7.17 -12.10
N PHE A 298 -14.22 7.65 -13.21
CA PHE A 298 -14.89 6.78 -14.17
C PHE A 298 -13.96 5.76 -14.81
N THR A 299 -12.70 6.11 -15.00
CA THR A 299 -11.69 5.17 -15.51
C THR A 299 -11.39 4.08 -14.48
N GLU A 300 -11.29 4.43 -13.19
CA GLU A 300 -11.13 3.47 -12.09
C GLU A 300 -12.33 2.53 -11.98
N LEU A 301 -13.56 3.07 -11.98
CA LEU A 301 -14.79 2.29 -11.94
C LEU A 301 -14.94 1.32 -13.14
N ARG A 302 -14.54 1.74 -14.35
CA ARG A 302 -14.51 0.87 -15.53
C ARG A 302 -13.50 -0.26 -15.37
N THR A 303 -12.32 0.04 -14.82
CA THR A 303 -11.27 -0.94 -14.55
C THR A 303 -11.76 -1.96 -13.51
N LEU A 304 -12.37 -1.50 -12.40
CA LEU A 304 -12.96 -2.36 -11.38
C LEU A 304 -14.08 -3.25 -11.96
N ALA A 305 -14.93 -2.71 -12.82
CA ALA A 305 -15.98 -3.48 -13.48
C ALA A 305 -15.42 -4.57 -14.42
N SER A 306 -14.27 -4.33 -15.06
CA SER A 306 -13.62 -5.32 -15.94
C SER A 306 -12.95 -6.46 -15.16
N VAL A 307 -12.39 -6.18 -13.98
CA VAL A 307 -11.81 -7.19 -13.08
C VAL A 307 -12.87 -8.15 -12.53
N LYS A 308 -14.11 -7.70 -12.36
CA LYS A 308 -15.26 -8.54 -11.97
C LYS A 308 -15.52 -9.72 -12.93
N VAL A 309 -14.99 -9.68 -14.13
CA VAL A 309 -15.11 -10.74 -15.17
C VAL A 309 -13.90 -11.70 -15.16
N GLY A 310 -13.03 -11.65 -14.12
CA GLY A 310 -11.88 -12.54 -14.00
C GLY A 310 -10.68 -12.18 -14.89
N LYS A 311 -10.66 -10.97 -15.43
CA LYS A 311 -9.50 -10.45 -16.18
C LYS A 311 -8.54 -9.73 -15.24
N ALA A 312 -7.25 -10.02 -15.35
CA ALA A 312 -6.23 -9.20 -14.70
C ALA A 312 -6.31 -7.75 -15.19
N PRO A 313 -5.98 -6.76 -14.31
CA PRO A 313 -5.93 -5.35 -14.74
C PRO A 313 -5.03 -5.19 -15.95
N GLY A 314 -5.55 -4.54 -17.00
CA GLY A 314 -4.81 -4.26 -18.21
C GLY A 314 -3.85 -3.07 -18.09
N PRO A 315 -3.35 -2.53 -19.24
CA PRO A 315 -2.49 -1.35 -19.26
C PRO A 315 -3.16 -0.09 -18.69
N GLU A 316 -4.49 -0.09 -18.52
CA GLU A 316 -5.29 0.98 -17.89
C GLU A 316 -4.79 1.27 -16.45
N SER A 317 -4.30 0.26 -15.74
CA SER A 317 -3.72 0.44 -14.40
C SER A 317 -2.51 1.39 -14.41
N SER A 318 -1.72 1.39 -15.48
CA SER A 318 -0.60 2.33 -15.66
C SER A 318 -1.08 3.75 -15.94
N LEU A 319 -2.17 3.91 -16.70
CA LEU A 319 -2.81 5.20 -16.93
C LEU A 319 -3.33 5.79 -15.60
N LEU A 320 -4.02 4.98 -14.80
CA LEU A 320 -4.53 5.36 -13.48
C LEU A 320 -3.39 5.84 -12.57
N LYS A 321 -2.26 5.12 -12.56
CA LYS A 321 -1.07 5.52 -11.79
C LYS A 321 -0.54 6.88 -12.23
N ILE A 322 -0.28 7.07 -13.54
CA ILE A 322 0.29 8.31 -14.09
C ILE A 322 -0.64 9.49 -13.77
N ARG A 323 -1.90 9.40 -14.14
CA ARG A 323 -2.85 10.50 -13.96
C ARG A 323 -3.18 10.76 -12.50
N GLY A 324 -3.30 9.70 -11.69
CA GLY A 324 -3.48 9.86 -10.25
C GLY A 324 -2.33 10.61 -9.59
N THR A 325 -1.09 10.28 -9.93
CA THR A 325 0.09 10.97 -9.39
C THR A 325 0.25 12.40 -9.92
N GLU A 326 -0.29 12.74 -11.09
CA GLU A 326 -0.31 14.12 -11.60
C GLU A 326 -1.38 14.98 -10.93
N VAL A 327 -2.54 14.40 -10.61
CA VAL A 327 -3.65 15.12 -9.96
C VAL A 327 -3.42 15.32 -8.46
N GLN A 328 -2.81 14.35 -7.76
CA GLN A 328 -2.56 14.43 -6.32
C GLN A 328 -1.77 15.67 -5.87
N PRO A 329 -0.63 16.07 -6.48
CA PRO A 329 0.14 17.23 -6.05
C PRO A 329 -0.60 18.54 -6.22
N VAL A 330 -1.50 18.64 -7.20
CA VAL A 330 -2.27 19.88 -7.47
C VAL A 330 -3.39 20.06 -6.46
N SER A 331 -3.75 18.98 -5.72
CA SER A 331 -4.76 19.02 -4.64
C SER A 331 -4.17 19.28 -3.26
N TYR A 332 -2.85 19.50 -3.16
CA TYR A 332 -2.14 19.99 -1.96
C TYR A 332 -2.05 21.50 -2.05
#